data_1af720cc73695c5da1575bfc238c124d
#
_entry.id   1af720cc73695c5da1575bfc238c124d
#
_cell.length_a   1.000
_cell.length_b   1.000
_cell.length_c   1.000
_cell.angle_alpha   90.00
_cell.angle_beta   90.00
_cell.angle_gamma   90.00
#
_symmetry.space_group_name_H-M   'P 1'
#
loop_
_entity.id
_entity.type
_entity.pdbx_description
1 polymer ?
#
loop_
_entity_poly.entity_id
_entity_poly.type
_entity_poly.pdbx_seq_one_letter_code
_entity_poly.pdbx_strand_id
1 'polypeptide(L)'
;DENADQGKVIFLDAYPNDKFDLEKDVITTHYGNYYKGSGFPLDTEEPIPNNFLIVKDTCFSFNIGISRKVADENCTLSNGKSVRAFLLETILDVLQYNGLGAKTSVGYGFFDVDRKQIIADEKAKWEEEKRRLEAETEKKKFEEETKGMTELRIEMYKLKKMTGSTKHNEVMNLFKEYIDKVDGDEKIELAEFIKNYLVSENKW
;
A
#
# COMPACT_ATOMS: atom_id res chain seq x y z
N ASP A 1 -12.91 28.26 10.80
CA ASP A 1 -12.31 28.29 9.45
C ASP A 1 -12.93 27.15 8.63
N GLU A 2 -13.89 27.49 7.75
CA GLU A 2 -14.57 26.51 6.86
C GLU A 2 -13.62 25.87 5.82
N ASN A 3 -12.38 26.31 5.75
CA ASN A 3 -11.34 25.84 4.81
C ASN A 3 -10.12 25.19 5.49
N ALA A 4 -10.21 24.82 6.76
CA ALA A 4 -9.12 24.11 7.42
C ALA A 4 -9.07 22.67 6.90
N ASP A 5 -8.06 22.34 6.10
CA ASP A 5 -7.83 20.97 5.61
C ASP A 5 -6.66 20.32 6.34
N GLN A 6 -6.86 19.10 6.80
CA GLN A 6 -5.82 18.32 7.46
C GLN A 6 -4.85 17.75 6.42
N GLY A 7 -3.55 17.70 6.74
CA GLY A 7 -2.55 17.04 5.93
C GLY A 7 -2.94 15.60 5.56
N LYS A 8 -2.70 15.21 4.32
CA LYS A 8 -3.11 13.89 3.79
C LYS A 8 -2.05 12.82 3.95
N VAL A 9 -0.88 13.19 4.44
CA VAL A 9 0.25 12.29 4.70
C VAL A 9 0.49 12.22 6.19
N ILE A 10 0.66 11.01 6.72
CA ILE A 10 0.92 10.73 8.13
C ILE A 10 2.27 10.04 8.23
N PHE A 11 3.21 10.68 8.90
CA PHE A 11 4.51 10.08 9.22
C PHE A 11 4.40 9.38 10.58
N LEU A 12 4.69 8.10 10.59
CA LEU A 12 4.77 7.29 11.80
C LEU A 12 6.24 7.12 12.21
N ASP A 13 6.47 6.60 13.41
CA ASP A 13 7.80 6.35 13.89
C ASP A 13 8.55 5.35 13.00
N ALA A 14 9.83 5.59 12.81
CA ALA A 14 10.73 4.67 12.13
C ALA A 14 11.44 3.79 13.17
N TYR A 15 11.49 2.50 12.88
CA TYR A 15 12.09 1.50 13.79
C TYR A 15 13.21 0.74 13.08
N PRO A 16 14.27 0.38 13.81
CA PRO A 16 15.27 -0.54 13.29
C PRO A 16 14.65 -1.92 13.07
N ASN A 17 14.97 -2.54 11.93
CA ASN A 17 14.42 -3.86 11.54
C ASN A 17 15.02 -5.00 12.36
N ASP A 18 16.30 -4.83 12.73
CA ASP A 18 17.10 -5.82 13.44
C ASP A 18 17.85 -5.20 14.63
N LYS A 19 18.86 -5.92 15.10
CA LYS A 19 19.80 -5.37 16.07
C LYS A 19 20.50 -4.15 15.48
N PHE A 20 20.60 -3.12 16.27
CA PHE A 20 21.32 -1.91 15.94
C PHE A 20 22.53 -1.75 16.83
N ASP A 21 23.59 -1.16 16.31
CA ASP A 21 24.79 -0.83 17.06
C ASP A 21 24.83 0.66 17.36
N LEU A 22 25.19 0.97 18.60
CA LEU A 22 25.46 2.34 19.03
C LEU A 22 26.97 2.54 19.09
N GLU A 23 27.43 3.49 18.30
CA GLU A 23 28.83 3.90 18.31
C GLU A 23 28.97 5.27 18.96
N LYS A 24 30.09 5.48 19.64
CA LYS A 24 30.42 6.76 20.25
C LYS A 24 31.25 7.57 19.29
N ASP A 25 30.78 8.77 18.99
CA ASP A 25 31.52 9.73 18.18
C ASP A 25 31.75 11.03 18.93
N VAL A 26 32.65 11.86 18.42
CA VAL A 26 33.11 13.08 19.07
C VAL A 26 32.96 14.27 18.15
N ILE A 27 32.31 15.31 18.63
CA ILE A 27 32.35 16.62 17.99
C ILE A 27 33.08 17.62 18.87
N THR A 28 34.02 18.34 18.31
CA THR A 28 34.74 19.39 19.02
C THR A 28 34.10 20.74 18.74
N THR A 29 33.56 21.35 19.76
CA THR A 29 33.05 22.72 19.67
C THR A 29 34.21 23.70 19.89
N HIS A 30 34.44 24.56 18.92
CA HIS A 30 35.26 25.75 19.06
C HIS A 30 34.37 26.87 19.60
N TYR A 31 34.92 27.90 20.18
CA TYR A 31 34.21 29.09 20.64
C TYR A 31 33.23 28.87 21.80
N GLY A 32 33.63 28.08 22.80
CA GLY A 32 32.79 27.79 23.97
C GLY A 32 32.36 29.03 24.74
N ASN A 33 33.23 30.04 24.89
CA ASN A 33 32.93 31.30 25.54
C ASN A 33 31.97 32.20 24.71
N TYR A 34 32.08 32.20 23.39
CA TYR A 34 31.16 32.89 22.49
C TYR A 34 29.74 32.38 22.67
N TYR A 35 29.53 31.06 22.65
CA TYR A 35 28.20 30.46 22.84
C TYR A 35 27.61 30.68 24.21
N LYS A 36 28.46 30.95 25.24
CA LYS A 36 28.02 31.35 26.59
C LYS A 36 27.76 32.86 26.73
N GLY A 37 27.94 33.62 25.66
CA GLY A 37 27.76 35.06 25.68
C GLY A 37 28.89 35.86 26.37
N SER A 38 30.04 35.24 26.61
CA SER A 38 31.13 35.82 27.41
C SER A 38 32.39 36.16 26.60
N GLY A 39 32.35 36.24 25.26
CA GLY A 39 33.51 36.56 24.44
C GLY A 39 33.25 36.62 22.95
N PHE A 40 34.31 36.94 22.20
CA PHE A 40 34.30 36.85 20.75
C PHE A 40 34.77 35.48 20.28
N PRO A 41 34.36 34.98 19.09
CA PRO A 41 34.83 33.72 18.54
C PRO A 41 36.30 33.85 18.10
N LEU A 42 37.21 33.39 18.94
CA LEU A 42 38.64 33.43 18.70
C LEU A 42 39.19 32.06 18.40
N ASP A 43 39.97 31.92 17.35
CA ASP A 43 40.61 30.63 16.96
C ASP A 43 41.66 30.14 17.98
N THR A 44 41.92 30.92 19.01
CA THR A 44 42.84 30.59 20.14
C THR A 44 42.17 29.82 21.26
N GLU A 45 40.84 29.65 21.24
CA GLU A 45 40.14 28.84 22.22
C GLU A 45 40.41 27.34 22.01
N GLU A 46 40.71 26.65 23.12
CA GLU A 46 40.87 25.17 23.05
C GLU A 46 39.54 24.51 22.71
N PRO A 47 39.51 23.57 21.73
CA PRO A 47 38.32 22.83 21.38
C PRO A 47 37.87 21.91 22.51
N ILE A 48 36.57 21.93 22.83
CA ILE A 48 36.00 21.08 23.87
C ILE A 48 35.37 19.85 23.19
N PRO A 49 35.89 18.62 23.41
CA PRO A 49 35.35 17.42 22.84
C PRO A 49 34.04 17.04 23.51
N ASN A 50 32.96 16.95 22.75
CA ASN A 50 31.65 16.47 23.19
C ASN A 50 31.36 15.12 22.57
N ASN A 51 31.16 14.12 23.42
CA ASN A 51 30.80 12.78 22.99
C ASN A 51 29.29 12.67 22.76
N PHE A 52 28.89 11.95 21.71
CA PHE A 52 27.50 11.63 21.43
C PHE A 52 27.38 10.20 20.86
N LEU A 53 26.18 9.67 20.86
CA LEU A 53 25.90 8.34 20.31
C LEU A 53 25.34 8.46 18.91
N ILE A 54 25.83 7.61 18.02
CA ILE A 54 25.33 7.44 16.66
C ILE A 54 24.82 6.02 16.47
N VAL A 55 23.84 5.86 15.62
CA VAL A 55 23.42 4.56 15.08
C VAL A 55 24.12 4.35 13.76
N LYS A 56 24.75 3.19 13.56
CA LYS A 56 25.52 2.85 12.38
C LYS A 56 25.12 1.51 11.82
N ASP A 57 25.28 1.34 10.53
CA ASP A 57 25.06 0.07 9.81
C ASP A 57 23.72 -0.61 10.16
N THR A 58 22.66 0.18 10.27
CA THR A 58 21.35 -0.25 10.73
C THR A 58 20.28 0.03 9.69
N CYS A 59 19.49 -0.99 9.34
CA CYS A 59 18.32 -0.82 8.48
C CYS A 59 17.12 -0.32 9.28
N PHE A 60 16.39 0.64 8.73
CA PHE A 60 15.17 1.20 9.34
C PHE A 60 13.95 0.96 8.46
N SER A 61 12.84 0.63 9.09
CA SER A 61 11.52 0.65 8.47
C SER A 61 10.85 2.00 8.70
N PHE A 62 10.49 2.68 7.61
CA PHE A 62 9.72 3.92 7.62
C PHE A 62 8.27 3.61 7.27
N ASN A 63 7.35 3.94 8.16
CA ASN A 63 5.93 3.74 7.97
C ASN A 63 5.24 5.09 7.68
N ILE A 64 4.63 5.19 6.49
CA ILE A 64 4.01 6.42 6.03
C ILE A 64 2.60 6.13 5.56
N GLY A 65 1.64 6.74 6.24
CA GLY A 65 0.23 6.67 5.89
C GLY A 65 -0.15 7.73 4.87
N ILE A 66 -1.00 7.36 3.92
CA ILE A 66 -1.60 8.29 2.96
C ILE A 66 -3.12 8.17 3.05
N SER A 67 -3.81 9.29 3.11
CA SER A 67 -5.28 9.31 3.06
C SER A 67 -5.81 8.60 1.81
N ARG A 68 -6.85 7.77 1.96
CA ARG A 68 -7.47 7.02 0.83
C ARG A 68 -7.82 7.91 -0.35
N LYS A 69 -8.28 9.15 -0.11
CA LYS A 69 -8.62 10.10 -1.17
C LYS A 69 -7.43 10.50 -2.05
N VAL A 70 -6.22 10.46 -1.48
CA VAL A 70 -4.97 10.85 -2.16
C VAL A 70 -4.18 9.64 -2.62
N ALA A 71 -4.41 8.48 -2.00
CA ALA A 71 -3.81 7.21 -2.40
C ALA A 71 -4.41 6.63 -3.68
N ASP A 72 -5.56 7.15 -4.14
CA ASP A 72 -6.17 6.78 -5.41
C ASP A 72 -5.21 7.05 -6.56
N GLU A 73 -5.03 6.08 -7.44
CA GLU A 73 -4.18 6.18 -8.63
C GLU A 73 -4.59 7.33 -9.56
N ASN A 74 -5.87 7.73 -9.50
CA ASN A 74 -6.39 8.86 -10.27
C ASN A 74 -5.99 10.22 -9.66
N CYS A 75 -5.49 10.24 -8.42
CA CYS A 75 -4.96 11.46 -7.81
C CYS A 75 -3.55 11.71 -8.34
N THR A 76 -3.46 12.48 -9.42
CA THR A 76 -2.18 12.83 -10.06
C THR A 76 -1.83 14.30 -9.86
N LEU A 77 -0.54 14.57 -9.79
CA LEU A 77 0.00 15.92 -9.82
C LEU A 77 -0.11 16.51 -11.24
N SER A 78 0.12 17.80 -11.37
CA SER A 78 0.10 18.52 -12.65
C SER A 78 1.06 17.94 -13.71
N ASN A 79 2.09 17.21 -13.29
CA ASN A 79 3.04 16.52 -14.16
C ASN A 79 2.64 15.07 -14.53
N GLY A 80 1.44 14.62 -14.14
CA GLY A 80 0.92 13.28 -14.42
C GLY A 80 1.43 12.18 -13.49
N LYS A 81 2.32 12.46 -12.52
CA LYS A 81 2.74 11.48 -11.52
C LYS A 81 1.64 11.27 -10.48
N SER A 82 1.43 10.04 -10.06
CA SER A 82 0.58 9.77 -8.90
C SER A 82 1.21 10.37 -7.64
N VAL A 83 0.37 10.86 -6.72
CA VAL A 83 0.83 11.44 -5.45
C VAL A 83 1.65 10.43 -4.65
N ARG A 84 1.26 9.16 -4.67
CA ARG A 84 1.97 8.05 -4.01
C ARG A 84 3.40 7.89 -4.54
N ALA A 85 3.58 7.88 -5.86
CA ALA A 85 4.90 7.76 -6.48
C ALA A 85 5.77 9.00 -6.21
N PHE A 86 5.19 10.19 -6.26
CA PHE A 86 5.90 11.42 -5.93
C PHE A 86 6.38 11.44 -4.48
N LEU A 87 5.52 11.04 -3.54
CA LEU A 87 5.86 10.96 -2.13
C LEU A 87 7.01 9.98 -1.88
N LEU A 88 6.95 8.78 -2.46
CA LEU A 88 8.02 7.79 -2.34
C LEU A 88 9.36 8.34 -2.84
N GLU A 89 9.39 8.91 -4.05
CA GLU A 89 10.60 9.51 -4.61
C GLU A 89 11.15 10.63 -3.73
N THR A 90 10.27 11.51 -3.23
CA THR A 90 10.66 12.62 -2.35
C THR A 90 11.28 12.13 -1.04
N ILE A 91 10.71 11.09 -0.44
CA ILE A 91 11.25 10.51 0.79
C ILE A 91 12.63 9.90 0.54
N LEU A 92 12.79 9.17 -0.56
CA LEU A 92 14.09 8.60 -0.92
C LEU A 92 15.13 9.70 -1.18
N ASP A 93 14.73 10.83 -1.77
CA ASP A 93 15.62 11.99 -1.93
C ASP A 93 16.02 12.59 -0.58
N VAL A 94 15.08 12.77 0.33
CA VAL A 94 15.36 13.30 1.68
C VAL A 94 16.32 12.38 2.43
N LEU A 95 16.08 11.08 2.42
CA LEU A 95 16.94 10.10 3.12
C LEU A 95 18.37 10.07 2.55
N GLN A 96 18.49 10.19 1.23
CA GLN A 96 19.78 10.07 0.55
C GLN A 96 20.58 11.37 0.51
N TYR A 97 19.92 12.53 0.34
CA TYR A 97 20.59 13.79 0.05
C TYR A 97 20.44 14.87 1.13
N ASN A 98 19.37 14.85 1.92
CA ASN A 98 19.14 15.82 2.98
C ASN A 98 19.50 15.28 4.36
N GLY A 99 19.37 13.96 4.53
CA GLY A 99 19.55 13.30 5.82
C GLY A 99 18.36 13.49 6.76
N LEU A 100 18.28 12.62 7.77
CA LEU A 100 17.24 12.65 8.79
C LEU A 100 17.88 12.64 10.19
N GLY A 101 17.33 13.42 11.11
CA GLY A 101 17.80 13.51 12.50
C GLY A 101 18.70 14.72 12.75
N ALA A 102 19.59 14.59 13.71
CA ALA A 102 20.48 15.66 14.13
C ALA A 102 21.81 15.66 13.35
N LYS A 103 22.42 16.83 13.21
CA LYS A 103 23.78 17.01 12.66
C LYS A 103 23.93 16.62 11.17
N THR A 104 22.87 16.73 10.39
CA THR A 104 22.90 16.42 8.96
C THR A 104 23.90 17.31 8.17
N SER A 105 24.09 18.55 8.60
CA SER A 105 25.06 19.48 7.99
C SER A 105 26.54 19.05 8.13
N VAL A 106 26.85 18.14 9.04
CA VAL A 106 28.20 17.59 9.24
C VAL A 106 28.31 16.12 8.90
N GLY A 107 27.34 15.60 8.17
CA GLY A 107 27.43 14.28 7.53
C GLY A 107 26.68 13.14 8.23
N TYR A 108 25.85 13.44 9.25
CA TYR A 108 25.04 12.41 9.92
C TYR A 108 23.63 12.30 9.31
N GLY A 109 22.98 11.18 9.58
CA GLY A 109 21.58 10.95 9.22
C GLY A 109 21.31 10.62 7.74
N PHE A 110 22.33 10.33 6.96
CA PHE A 110 22.19 9.89 5.58
C PHE A 110 22.01 8.38 5.50
N PHE A 111 21.16 7.96 4.57
CA PHE A 111 20.86 6.56 4.33
C PHE A 111 21.39 6.12 2.97
N ASP A 112 21.98 4.93 2.93
CA ASP A 112 22.24 4.26 1.67
C ASP A 112 20.96 3.57 1.20
N VAL A 113 20.41 4.00 0.07
CA VAL A 113 19.13 3.53 -0.44
C VAL A 113 19.26 2.96 -1.84
N ASP A 114 18.93 1.67 -2.01
CA ASP A 114 18.72 1.12 -3.35
C ASP A 114 17.35 1.56 -3.88
N ARG A 115 17.35 2.74 -4.51
CA ARG A 115 16.13 3.37 -5.04
C ARG A 115 15.38 2.49 -6.02
N LYS A 116 16.10 1.74 -6.87
CA LYS A 116 15.49 0.90 -7.91
C LYS A 116 14.74 -0.25 -7.27
N GLN A 117 15.38 -0.91 -6.32
CA GLN A 117 14.79 -2.04 -5.60
C GLN A 117 13.59 -1.57 -4.77
N ILE A 118 13.74 -0.51 -3.98
CA ILE A 118 12.67 0.01 -3.12
C ILE A 118 11.44 0.43 -3.95
N ILE A 119 11.64 1.13 -5.07
CA ILE A 119 10.53 1.54 -5.94
C ILE A 119 9.84 0.32 -6.57
N ALA A 120 10.58 -0.69 -6.97
CA ALA A 120 10.02 -1.91 -7.54
C ALA A 120 9.20 -2.69 -6.51
N ASP A 121 9.73 -2.87 -5.30
CA ASP A 121 9.06 -3.57 -4.20
C ASP A 121 7.77 -2.87 -3.77
N GLU A 122 7.81 -1.55 -3.63
CA GLU A 122 6.62 -0.78 -3.26
C GLU A 122 5.54 -0.82 -4.36
N LYS A 123 5.91 -0.73 -5.63
CA LYS A 123 4.95 -0.90 -6.73
C LYS A 123 4.29 -2.28 -6.72
N ALA A 124 5.07 -3.34 -6.50
CA ALA A 124 4.53 -4.70 -6.41
C ALA A 124 3.54 -4.84 -5.24
N LYS A 125 3.84 -4.27 -4.07
CA LYS A 125 2.92 -4.24 -2.92
C LYS A 125 1.63 -3.48 -3.23
N TRP A 126 1.71 -2.35 -3.93
CA TRP A 126 0.52 -1.56 -4.30
C TRP A 126 -0.38 -2.29 -5.29
N GLU A 127 0.19 -3.00 -6.27
CA GLU A 127 -0.57 -3.83 -7.20
C GLU A 127 -1.24 -5.02 -6.52
N GLU A 128 -0.58 -5.61 -5.54
CA GLU A 128 -1.17 -6.69 -4.74
C GLU A 128 -2.31 -6.18 -3.85
N GLU A 129 -2.11 -5.04 -3.18
CA GLU A 129 -3.16 -4.38 -2.38
C GLU A 129 -4.39 -4.05 -3.23
N LYS A 130 -4.17 -3.50 -4.42
CA LYS A 130 -5.24 -3.19 -5.37
C LYS A 130 -6.04 -4.42 -5.74
N ARG A 131 -5.38 -5.50 -6.15
CA ARG A 131 -6.03 -6.78 -6.49
C ARG A 131 -6.84 -7.34 -5.31
N ARG A 132 -6.30 -7.23 -4.10
CA ARG A 132 -7.01 -7.66 -2.89
C ARG A 132 -8.27 -6.85 -2.63
N LEU A 133 -8.20 -5.53 -2.77
CA LEU A 133 -9.35 -4.63 -2.58
C LEU A 133 -10.42 -4.83 -3.66
N GLU A 134 -10.02 -5.05 -4.91
CA GLU A 134 -10.93 -5.37 -6.01
C GLU A 134 -11.66 -6.68 -5.74
N ALA A 135 -10.93 -7.74 -5.38
CA ALA A 135 -11.53 -9.04 -5.03
C ALA A 135 -12.48 -8.95 -3.81
N GLU A 136 -12.13 -8.18 -2.78
CA GLU A 136 -13.00 -7.96 -1.63
C GLU A 136 -14.28 -7.20 -2.02
N THR A 137 -14.15 -6.21 -2.90
CA THR A 137 -15.28 -5.43 -3.40
C THR A 137 -16.22 -6.29 -4.25
N GLU A 138 -15.67 -7.13 -5.13
CA GLU A 138 -16.44 -8.08 -5.93
C GLU A 138 -17.15 -9.10 -5.05
N LYS A 139 -16.47 -9.62 -4.02
CA LYS A 139 -17.06 -10.54 -3.06
C LYS A 139 -18.24 -9.90 -2.32
N LYS A 140 -18.10 -8.68 -1.83
CA LYS A 140 -19.19 -7.96 -1.15
C LYS A 140 -20.38 -7.71 -2.08
N LYS A 141 -20.12 -7.31 -3.33
CA LYS A 141 -21.17 -7.15 -4.35
C LYS A 141 -21.89 -8.47 -4.61
N PHE A 142 -21.13 -9.56 -4.73
CA PHE A 142 -21.72 -10.87 -4.93
C PHE A 142 -22.58 -11.30 -3.73
N GLU A 143 -22.12 -11.10 -2.51
CA GLU A 143 -22.86 -11.40 -1.29
C GLU A 143 -24.18 -10.57 -1.20
N GLU A 144 -24.13 -9.29 -1.57
CA GLU A 144 -25.31 -8.42 -1.61
C GLU A 144 -26.30 -8.86 -2.70
N GLU A 145 -25.84 -9.15 -3.91
CA GLU A 145 -26.67 -9.56 -5.04
C GLU A 145 -27.29 -10.94 -4.85
N THR A 146 -26.67 -11.81 -4.07
CA THR A 146 -27.16 -13.19 -3.80
C THR A 146 -27.90 -13.30 -2.46
N LYS A 147 -28.01 -12.21 -1.70
CA LYS A 147 -28.66 -12.20 -0.40
C LYS A 147 -30.12 -12.66 -0.48
N GLY A 148 -30.42 -13.76 0.22
CA GLY A 148 -31.76 -14.35 0.23
C GLY A 148 -32.10 -15.25 -0.96
N MET A 149 -31.16 -15.52 -1.84
CA MET A 149 -31.30 -16.54 -2.90
C MET A 149 -31.09 -17.94 -2.34
N THR A 150 -31.78 -18.94 -2.94
CA THR A 150 -31.48 -20.34 -2.68
C THR A 150 -30.17 -20.75 -3.30
N GLU A 151 -29.61 -21.86 -2.85
CA GLU A 151 -28.32 -22.39 -3.34
C GLU A 151 -28.32 -22.56 -4.86
N LEU A 152 -29.40 -23.12 -5.41
CA LEU A 152 -29.57 -23.25 -6.85
C LEU A 152 -29.52 -21.90 -7.59
N ARG A 153 -30.23 -20.90 -7.07
CA ARG A 153 -30.25 -19.56 -7.68
C ARG A 153 -28.88 -18.89 -7.64
N ILE A 154 -28.11 -19.10 -6.56
CA ILE A 154 -26.74 -18.62 -6.44
C ILE A 154 -25.85 -19.27 -7.51
N GLU A 155 -25.94 -20.59 -7.68
CA GLU A 155 -25.15 -21.30 -8.70
C GLU A 155 -25.54 -20.87 -10.13
N MET A 156 -26.84 -20.75 -10.44
CA MET A 156 -27.29 -20.21 -11.73
C MET A 156 -26.78 -18.78 -11.95
N TYR A 157 -26.74 -17.95 -10.93
CA TYR A 157 -26.20 -16.60 -11.00
C TYR A 157 -24.70 -16.57 -11.31
N LYS A 158 -23.90 -17.44 -10.64
CA LYS A 158 -22.48 -17.60 -10.94
C LYS A 158 -22.26 -18.01 -12.40
N LEU A 159 -23.02 -19.00 -12.88
CA LEU A 159 -22.93 -19.49 -14.24
C LEU A 159 -23.37 -18.45 -15.30
N LYS A 160 -24.33 -17.57 -14.98
CA LYS A 160 -24.68 -16.44 -15.86
C LYS A 160 -23.49 -15.52 -16.10
N LYS A 161 -22.72 -15.22 -15.04
CA LYS A 161 -21.53 -14.36 -15.11
C LYS A 161 -20.29 -15.06 -15.67
N MET A 162 -20.27 -16.38 -15.67
CA MET A 162 -19.13 -17.15 -16.13
C MET A 162 -18.98 -17.08 -17.66
N THR A 163 -17.74 -16.92 -18.12
CA THR A 163 -17.36 -16.99 -19.53
C THR A 163 -16.25 -18.03 -19.72
N GLY A 164 -16.11 -18.58 -20.90
CA GLY A 164 -15.05 -19.54 -21.22
C GLY A 164 -15.53 -20.94 -21.57
N SER A 165 -14.60 -21.78 -22.00
CA SER A 165 -14.88 -23.13 -22.57
C SER A 165 -15.44 -24.14 -21.54
N THR A 166 -15.20 -23.91 -20.27
CA THR A 166 -15.65 -24.79 -19.17
C THR A 166 -17.13 -24.57 -18.80
N LYS A 167 -17.70 -23.43 -19.15
CA LYS A 167 -19.07 -23.04 -18.80
C LYS A 167 -20.11 -24.09 -19.18
N HIS A 168 -19.97 -24.71 -20.34
CA HIS A 168 -20.91 -25.75 -20.80
C HIS A 168 -20.95 -26.93 -19.85
N ASN A 169 -19.80 -27.42 -19.42
CA ASN A 169 -19.71 -28.56 -18.51
C ASN A 169 -20.31 -28.20 -17.13
N GLU A 170 -20.04 -27.01 -16.64
CA GLU A 170 -20.57 -26.54 -15.35
C GLU A 170 -22.10 -26.38 -15.40
N VAL A 171 -22.66 -25.87 -16.48
CA VAL A 171 -24.12 -25.76 -16.68
C VAL A 171 -24.76 -27.15 -16.75
N MET A 172 -24.15 -28.10 -17.43
CA MET A 172 -24.67 -29.47 -17.50
C MET A 172 -24.53 -30.22 -16.16
N ASN A 173 -23.48 -29.95 -15.40
CA ASN A 173 -23.30 -30.51 -14.04
C ASN A 173 -24.38 -29.97 -13.11
N LEU A 174 -24.63 -28.65 -13.11
CA LEU A 174 -25.71 -28.03 -12.35
C LEU A 174 -27.05 -28.70 -12.62
N PHE A 175 -27.38 -28.90 -13.91
CA PHE A 175 -28.62 -29.58 -14.28
C PHE A 175 -28.73 -30.98 -13.68
N LYS A 176 -27.69 -31.81 -13.84
CA LYS A 176 -27.65 -33.16 -13.32
C LYS A 176 -27.77 -33.19 -11.80
N GLU A 177 -27.16 -32.27 -11.12
CA GLU A 177 -27.16 -32.22 -9.66
C GLU A 177 -28.52 -31.84 -9.07
N TYR A 178 -29.20 -30.86 -9.69
CA TYR A 178 -30.39 -30.26 -9.08
C TYR A 178 -31.72 -30.74 -9.69
N ILE A 179 -31.77 -31.39 -10.86
CA ILE A 179 -33.03 -31.77 -11.54
C ILE A 179 -33.92 -32.67 -10.70
N ASP A 180 -33.32 -33.54 -9.88
CA ASP A 180 -34.05 -34.46 -9.01
C ASP A 180 -34.18 -33.97 -7.55
N LYS A 181 -33.48 -32.85 -7.21
CA LYS A 181 -33.46 -32.30 -5.86
C LYS A 181 -34.48 -31.15 -5.66
N VAL A 182 -34.91 -30.53 -6.75
CA VAL A 182 -35.81 -29.37 -6.69
C VAL A 182 -37.16 -29.67 -7.32
N ASP A 183 -38.21 -29.03 -6.78
CA ASP A 183 -39.58 -29.17 -7.23
C ASP A 183 -40.22 -27.80 -7.45
N GLY A 184 -41.42 -27.78 -8.05
CA GLY A 184 -42.20 -26.55 -8.25
C GLY A 184 -41.51 -25.48 -9.07
N ASP A 185 -41.52 -24.26 -8.58
CA ASP A 185 -41.01 -23.06 -9.28
C ASP A 185 -39.50 -23.14 -9.55
N GLU A 186 -38.72 -23.70 -8.65
CA GLU A 186 -37.27 -23.83 -8.83
C GLU A 186 -36.90 -24.78 -9.96
N LYS A 187 -37.69 -25.84 -10.17
CA LYS A 187 -37.50 -26.76 -11.29
C LYS A 187 -37.79 -26.08 -12.62
N ILE A 188 -38.80 -25.24 -12.66
CA ILE A 188 -39.14 -24.46 -13.86
C ILE A 188 -38.01 -23.45 -14.16
N GLU A 189 -37.55 -22.71 -13.15
CA GLU A 189 -36.43 -21.76 -13.29
C GLU A 189 -35.15 -22.44 -13.80
N LEU A 190 -34.82 -23.62 -13.29
CA LEU A 190 -33.67 -24.39 -13.74
C LEU A 190 -33.84 -24.81 -15.21
N ALA A 191 -35.00 -25.33 -15.58
CA ALA A 191 -35.27 -25.75 -16.97
C ALA A 191 -35.21 -24.57 -17.96
N GLU A 192 -35.75 -23.41 -17.58
CA GLU A 192 -35.66 -22.19 -18.39
C GLU A 192 -34.23 -21.68 -18.53
N PHE A 193 -33.46 -21.70 -17.43
CA PHE A 193 -32.04 -21.31 -17.46
C PHE A 193 -31.25 -22.17 -18.42
N ILE A 194 -31.38 -23.52 -18.36
CA ILE A 194 -30.69 -24.47 -19.24
C ILE A 194 -31.12 -24.27 -20.69
N LYS A 195 -32.42 -24.15 -20.94
CA LYS A 195 -32.94 -23.88 -22.29
C LYS A 195 -32.35 -22.61 -22.88
N ASN A 196 -32.39 -21.51 -22.14
CA ASN A 196 -31.86 -20.24 -22.62
C ASN A 196 -30.34 -20.34 -22.90
N TYR A 197 -29.60 -21.04 -22.06
CA TYR A 197 -28.18 -21.29 -22.29
C TYR A 197 -27.95 -22.10 -23.57
N LEU A 198 -28.64 -23.23 -23.78
CA LEU A 198 -28.47 -24.08 -24.98
C LEU A 198 -28.86 -23.35 -26.28
N VAL A 199 -29.89 -22.53 -26.23
CA VAL A 199 -30.31 -21.70 -27.37
C VAL A 199 -29.22 -20.67 -27.69
N SER A 200 -28.64 -20.01 -26.68
CA SER A 200 -27.56 -19.02 -26.86
C SER A 200 -26.29 -19.61 -27.49
N GLU A 201 -26.04 -20.89 -27.25
CA GLU A 201 -24.87 -21.60 -27.77
C GLU A 201 -25.14 -22.35 -29.08
N ASN A 202 -26.33 -22.20 -29.68
CA ASN A 202 -26.78 -22.96 -30.86
C ASN A 202 -26.71 -24.50 -30.67
N LYS A 203 -26.96 -24.98 -29.46
CA LYS A 203 -26.90 -26.39 -29.07
C LYS A 203 -28.27 -26.98 -28.74
N TRP A 204 -29.31 -26.24 -29.01
CA TRP A 204 -30.72 -26.67 -28.80
C TRP A 204 -31.29 -27.31 -30.08
#